data_a1a13d4b76ca177e099b93cbd509fc96
#
_entry.id   a1a13d4b76ca177e099b93cbd509fc96
#
_cell.length_a   1.000
_cell.length_b   1.000
_cell.length_c   1.000
_cell.angle_alpha   90.00
_cell.angle_beta   90.00
_cell.angle_gamma   90.00
#
_symmetry.space_group_name_H-M   'P 1'
#
loop_
_entity.id
_entity.type
_entity.pdbx_description
1 polymer ?
#
loop_
_entity_poly.entity_id
_entity_poly.type
_entity_poly.pdbx_seq_one_letter_code
_entity_poly.pdbx_strand_id
1 'polypeptide(L)'
;MVRKNWKRTNTHAILKTEKSEVILRRTDMLKIGNHLSSSKGYEAMGKAAVKLGANTFAFFTRNPRGGKAKEINPSDVKAFLYLAQEQRLQKLVAHAPYTLNPCSADPDLREFARNTFADDLRRMEYTPGNYYNFHPGSHVKQGAEKGIVFIAEMLNEVLTEEQTTIVLLETMSGKGTEVGRSFEELRAILDRVERQEKMGVCLDTCHVWDGGYDIVNDLDGVLAEFDRIIGLERLKAIHLNDSLNDLDSHKDRHARIGEGKIGLEALVRVINHPALRELPFILETPNDDAGYAREIALLKSRYIE
;
A
#
# COMPACT_ATOMS: atom_id res chain seq x y z
N MET A 1 21.83 65.08 26.43
CA MET A 1 20.93 64.00 26.71
C MET A 1 20.69 63.21 25.38
N VAL A 2 21.41 62.15 25.18
CA VAL A 2 21.32 61.35 23.92
C VAL A 2 20.67 59.99 24.26
N ARG A 3 19.47 59.76 23.71
CA ARG A 3 18.75 58.47 23.85
C ARG A 3 19.37 57.44 22.93
N LYS A 4 19.92 56.37 23.47
CA LYS A 4 20.28 55.16 22.73
C LYS A 4 19.03 54.34 22.49
N ASN A 5 18.55 54.25 21.22
CA ASN A 5 17.59 53.27 20.76
C ASN A 5 18.35 52.01 20.38
N TRP A 6 18.15 50.96 21.14
CA TRP A 6 18.67 49.63 20.82
C TRP A 6 17.67 48.87 19.94
N LYS A 7 18.12 48.55 18.76
CA LYS A 7 17.38 47.73 17.80
C LYS A 7 17.28 46.28 18.33
N ARG A 8 16.09 45.86 18.77
CA ARG A 8 15.70 44.46 18.84
C ARG A 8 15.11 44.09 17.48
N THR A 9 15.91 43.54 16.60
CA THR A 9 15.46 43.05 15.29
C THR A 9 15.89 41.62 15.07
N ASN A 10 14.89 40.79 14.75
CA ASN A 10 14.98 39.67 13.84
C ASN A 10 15.57 38.30 14.22
N THR A 11 15.70 37.92 15.49
CA THR A 11 16.04 36.54 15.80
C THR A 11 14.79 35.58 15.72
N HIS A 12 13.60 36.14 15.94
CA HIS A 12 12.36 35.32 15.87
C HIS A 12 11.83 35.07 14.46
N ALA A 13 12.14 35.95 13.50
CA ALA A 13 11.74 35.80 12.10
C ALA A 13 12.61 34.75 11.36
N ILE A 14 13.92 34.76 11.64
CA ILE A 14 14.88 33.82 11.05
C ILE A 14 14.61 32.37 11.56
N LEU A 15 14.34 32.24 12.86
CA LEU A 15 14.01 30.92 13.44
C LEU A 15 12.64 30.36 12.98
N LYS A 16 11.69 31.23 12.62
CA LYS A 16 10.41 30.80 12.02
C LYS A 16 10.56 30.37 10.57
N THR A 17 11.37 31.07 9.77
CA THR A 17 11.63 30.71 8.37
C THR A 17 12.44 29.41 8.26
N GLU A 18 13.49 29.23 9.07
CA GLU A 18 14.26 27.98 9.07
C GLU A 18 13.44 26.78 9.57
N LYS A 19 12.60 26.95 10.60
CA LYS A 19 11.68 25.87 11.03
C LYS A 19 10.59 25.59 9.99
N SER A 20 10.10 26.59 9.28
CA SER A 20 9.11 26.41 8.21
C SER A 20 9.73 25.76 6.97
N GLU A 21 10.94 26.14 6.56
CA GLU A 21 11.68 25.49 5.47
C GLU A 21 12.13 24.07 5.83
N VAL A 22 12.54 23.82 7.08
CA VAL A 22 12.88 22.48 7.59
C VAL A 22 11.62 21.62 7.71
N ILE A 23 10.45 22.18 8.00
CA ILE A 23 9.17 21.46 8.01
C ILE A 23 8.72 21.18 6.57
N LEU A 24 8.80 22.14 5.63
CA LEU A 24 8.48 21.94 4.21
C LEU A 24 9.40 20.90 3.55
N ARG A 25 10.71 20.95 3.80
CA ARG A 25 11.66 19.92 3.30
C ARG A 25 11.47 18.53 3.91
N ARG A 26 10.63 18.37 4.95
CA ARG A 26 10.40 17.10 5.65
C ARG A 26 9.12 16.37 5.24
N THR A 27 8.24 17.01 4.50
CA THR A 27 7.02 16.39 3.94
C THR A 27 7.25 15.77 2.57
N ASP A 28 8.33 16.13 1.87
CA ASP A 28 8.61 15.73 0.48
C ASP A 28 9.53 14.51 0.33
N MET A 29 9.61 13.64 1.34
CA MET A 29 10.37 12.39 1.23
C MET A 29 9.55 11.27 0.60
N LEU A 30 10.13 10.57 -0.38
CA LEU A 30 9.56 9.34 -0.91
C LEU A 30 9.24 8.35 0.22
N LYS A 31 7.97 7.97 0.34
CA LYS A 31 7.49 6.98 1.30
C LYS A 31 7.63 5.60 0.67
N ILE A 32 8.72 4.91 0.95
CA ILE A 32 9.07 3.65 0.28
C ILE A 32 9.54 2.59 1.25
N GLY A 33 9.17 1.35 0.97
CA GLY A 33 9.59 0.16 1.69
C GLY A 33 9.28 -1.12 0.92
N ASN A 34 9.35 -2.25 1.61
CA ASN A 34 9.14 -3.57 1.04
C ASN A 34 8.36 -4.46 2.00
N HIS A 35 8.02 -5.68 1.59
CA HIS A 35 7.47 -6.69 2.47
C HIS A 35 8.49 -7.17 3.50
N LEU A 36 8.11 -7.17 4.78
CA LEU A 36 8.92 -7.64 5.90
C LEU A 36 8.28 -8.84 6.60
N SER A 37 9.12 -9.70 7.15
CA SER A 37 8.66 -10.85 7.91
C SER A 37 8.23 -10.45 9.32
N SER A 38 6.96 -10.72 9.67
CA SER A 38 6.42 -10.54 11.03
C SER A 38 6.84 -11.64 12.03
N SER A 39 7.65 -12.60 11.62
CA SER A 39 8.01 -13.77 12.43
C SER A 39 8.72 -13.43 13.73
N LYS A 40 9.46 -12.32 13.78
CA LYS A 40 10.23 -11.84 14.95
C LYS A 40 9.52 -10.71 15.71
N GLY A 41 8.29 -10.34 15.34
CA GLY A 41 7.49 -9.31 15.98
C GLY A 41 7.58 -7.93 15.30
N TYR A 42 6.84 -6.99 15.86
CA TYR A 42 6.64 -5.66 15.30
C TYR A 42 7.89 -4.79 15.41
N GLU A 43 8.55 -4.77 16.59
CA GLU A 43 9.78 -3.99 16.77
C GLU A 43 10.88 -4.44 15.81
N ALA A 44 11.00 -5.76 15.59
CA ALA A 44 11.97 -6.31 14.66
C ALA A 44 11.71 -5.89 13.21
N MET A 45 10.43 -5.82 12.78
CA MET A 45 10.07 -5.28 11.46
C MET A 45 10.46 -3.81 11.34
N GLY A 46 10.15 -2.99 12.32
CA GLY A 46 10.54 -1.57 12.33
C GLY A 46 12.05 -1.38 12.21
N LYS A 47 12.83 -2.13 13.00
CA LYS A 47 14.31 -2.13 12.92
C LYS A 47 14.82 -2.59 11.55
N ALA A 48 14.19 -3.60 10.96
CA ALA A 48 14.55 -4.08 9.62
C ALA A 48 14.26 -3.01 8.55
N ALA A 49 13.09 -2.36 8.60
CA ALA A 49 12.76 -1.26 7.69
C ALA A 49 13.83 -0.15 7.73
N VAL A 50 14.16 0.33 8.93
CA VAL A 50 15.19 1.37 9.12
C VAL A 50 16.54 0.93 8.57
N LYS A 51 16.93 -0.30 8.82
CA LYS A 51 18.20 -0.87 8.32
C LYS A 51 18.27 -0.92 6.79
N LEU A 52 17.14 -1.18 6.13
CA LEU A 52 17.04 -1.20 4.66
C LEU A 52 16.94 0.21 4.06
N GLY A 53 16.86 1.25 4.89
CA GLY A 53 16.62 2.62 4.44
C GLY A 53 15.16 2.89 4.10
N ALA A 54 14.24 2.00 4.44
CA ALA A 54 12.80 2.19 4.26
C ALA A 54 12.22 3.12 5.33
N ASN A 55 11.10 3.78 5.01
CA ASN A 55 10.32 4.61 5.94
C ASN A 55 8.83 4.22 5.96
N THR A 56 8.46 3.19 5.26
CA THR A 56 7.21 2.43 5.35
C THR A 56 7.53 0.96 5.08
N PHE A 57 6.57 0.07 5.25
CA PHE A 57 6.72 -1.33 4.86
C PHE A 57 5.35 -2.03 4.81
N ALA A 58 5.33 -3.17 4.11
CA ALA A 58 4.24 -4.12 4.19
C ALA A 58 4.61 -5.35 5.03
N PHE A 59 3.62 -6.04 5.53
CA PHE A 59 3.80 -7.30 6.26
C PHE A 59 2.52 -8.13 6.21
N PHE A 60 2.66 -9.45 6.34
CA PHE A 60 1.50 -10.31 6.53
C PHE A 60 1.13 -10.39 8.01
N THR A 61 -0.15 -10.18 8.31
CA THR A 61 -0.72 -10.28 9.68
C THR A 61 -0.57 -11.68 10.27
N ARG A 62 -0.40 -12.69 9.40
CA ARG A 62 -0.21 -14.12 9.69
C ARG A 62 0.65 -14.77 8.60
N ASN A 63 0.81 -16.08 8.65
CA ASN A 63 1.48 -16.80 7.57
C ASN A 63 0.77 -16.50 6.22
N PRO A 64 1.48 -16.04 5.18
CA PRO A 64 0.89 -15.71 3.89
C PRO A 64 0.20 -16.88 3.17
N ARG A 65 0.48 -18.12 3.58
CA ARG A 65 -0.22 -19.33 3.12
C ARG A 65 -1.47 -19.66 3.95
N GLY A 66 -1.91 -18.73 4.81
CA GLY A 66 -3.04 -18.93 5.73
C GLY A 66 -2.64 -19.61 7.03
N GLY A 67 -3.63 -19.91 7.85
CA GLY A 67 -3.46 -20.56 9.13
C GLY A 67 -3.57 -19.64 10.34
N LYS A 68 -3.35 -20.19 11.53
CA LYS A 68 -3.48 -19.48 12.80
C LYS A 68 -2.42 -18.39 12.91
N ALA A 69 -2.83 -17.17 13.25
CA ALA A 69 -1.91 -16.09 13.55
C ALA A 69 -1.23 -16.32 14.90
N LYS A 70 0.00 -15.84 15.05
CA LYS A 70 0.67 -15.79 16.35
C LYS A 70 -0.03 -14.79 17.26
N GLU A 71 0.01 -15.04 18.56
CA GLU A 71 -0.42 -14.08 19.55
C GLU A 71 0.43 -12.80 19.46
N ILE A 72 -0.23 -11.65 19.54
CA ILE A 72 0.46 -10.35 19.53
C ILE A 72 0.96 -10.05 20.94
N ASN A 73 2.23 -9.72 21.05
CA ASN A 73 2.83 -9.27 22.32
C ASN A 73 2.64 -7.74 22.44
N PRO A 74 1.83 -7.24 23.40
CA PRO A 74 1.61 -5.80 23.55
C PRO A 74 2.87 -4.99 23.86
N SER A 75 3.85 -5.58 24.53
CA SER A 75 5.13 -4.91 24.83
C SER A 75 5.98 -4.71 23.58
N ASP A 76 5.97 -5.69 22.66
CA ASP A 76 6.66 -5.59 21.37
C ASP A 76 5.99 -4.52 20.46
N VAL A 77 4.65 -4.48 20.44
CA VAL A 77 3.92 -3.43 19.73
C VAL A 77 4.25 -2.04 20.29
N LYS A 78 4.26 -1.89 21.61
CA LYS A 78 4.61 -0.62 22.25
C LYS A 78 6.02 -0.17 21.88
N ALA A 79 6.98 -1.09 21.87
CA ALA A 79 8.35 -0.80 21.45
C ALA A 79 8.41 -0.39 19.97
N PHE A 80 7.64 -1.07 19.11
CA PHE A 80 7.50 -0.69 17.71
C PHE A 80 6.91 0.70 17.52
N LEU A 81 5.81 1.03 18.19
CA LEU A 81 5.16 2.34 18.07
C LEU A 81 6.09 3.48 18.50
N TYR A 82 6.89 3.27 19.55
CA TYR A 82 7.93 4.22 19.95
C TYR A 82 9.00 4.37 18.85
N LEU A 83 9.54 3.24 18.35
CA LEU A 83 10.50 3.25 17.24
C LEU A 83 9.93 3.93 15.99
N ALA A 84 8.69 3.64 15.63
CA ALA A 84 8.02 4.22 14.48
C ALA A 84 7.91 5.74 14.57
N GLN A 85 7.60 6.26 15.77
CA GLN A 85 7.58 7.69 16.03
C GLN A 85 8.98 8.31 15.91
N GLU A 86 10.00 7.73 16.56
CA GLU A 86 11.39 8.22 16.53
C GLU A 86 11.97 8.21 15.10
N GLN A 87 11.73 7.15 14.36
CA GLN A 87 12.23 6.96 13.00
C GLN A 87 11.29 7.54 11.93
N ARG A 88 10.14 8.10 12.33
CA ARG A 88 9.12 8.70 11.45
C ARG A 88 8.64 7.75 10.37
N LEU A 89 8.40 6.50 10.75
CA LEU A 89 7.79 5.55 9.83
C LEU A 89 6.41 6.06 9.40
N GLN A 90 6.14 5.91 8.12
CA GLN A 90 4.90 6.35 7.49
C GLN A 90 3.81 5.29 7.62
N LYS A 91 2.67 5.45 6.94
CA LYS A 91 1.59 4.47 6.88
C LYS A 91 2.10 3.10 6.48
N LEU A 92 1.77 2.09 7.26
CA LEU A 92 2.06 0.69 6.94
C LEU A 92 0.96 0.10 6.07
N VAL A 93 1.32 -0.87 5.26
CA VAL A 93 0.38 -1.62 4.41
C VAL A 93 0.46 -3.09 4.80
N ALA A 94 -0.39 -3.53 5.74
CA ALA A 94 -0.49 -4.96 6.00
C ALA A 94 -1.17 -5.66 4.82
N HIS A 95 -0.81 -6.92 4.57
CA HIS A 95 -1.37 -7.70 3.48
C HIS A 95 -2.10 -8.93 3.99
N ALA A 96 -3.25 -9.21 3.40
CA ALA A 96 -3.99 -10.45 3.65
C ALA A 96 -3.21 -11.66 3.10
N PRO A 97 -3.35 -12.85 3.70
CA PRO A 97 -2.82 -14.08 3.09
C PRO A 97 -3.37 -14.28 1.67
N TYR A 98 -2.51 -14.66 0.70
CA TYR A 98 -2.97 -14.89 -0.68
C TYR A 98 -3.83 -16.13 -0.86
N THR A 99 -4.03 -16.93 0.18
CA THR A 99 -4.96 -18.04 0.18
C THR A 99 -6.41 -17.64 0.46
N LEU A 100 -6.64 -16.38 0.86
CA LEU A 100 -7.98 -15.87 1.04
C LEU A 100 -8.68 -15.70 -0.31
N ASN A 101 -9.86 -16.28 -0.45
CA ASN A 101 -10.67 -16.13 -1.63
C ASN A 101 -12.13 -15.86 -1.26
N PRO A 102 -12.47 -14.59 -0.95
CA PRO A 102 -13.83 -14.23 -0.54
C PRO A 102 -14.86 -14.42 -1.66
N CYS A 103 -14.44 -14.50 -2.92
CA CYS A 103 -15.33 -14.72 -4.05
C CYS A 103 -15.41 -16.18 -4.53
N SER A 104 -14.92 -17.13 -3.73
CA SER A 104 -14.97 -18.56 -4.07
C SER A 104 -16.41 -19.08 -4.26
N ALA A 105 -16.58 -20.09 -5.14
CA ALA A 105 -17.81 -20.87 -5.23
C ALA A 105 -18.11 -21.67 -3.95
N ASP A 106 -17.05 -22.10 -3.28
CA ASP A 106 -17.09 -22.91 -2.07
C ASP A 106 -17.45 -22.02 -0.85
N PRO A 107 -18.58 -22.28 -0.17
CA PRO A 107 -19.00 -21.51 1.00
C PRO A 107 -18.03 -21.64 2.17
N ASP A 108 -17.37 -22.77 2.35
CA ASP A 108 -16.42 -22.99 3.45
C ASP A 108 -15.17 -22.14 3.26
N LEU A 109 -14.71 -21.97 2.01
CA LEU A 109 -13.62 -21.07 1.68
C LEU A 109 -13.99 -19.58 1.90
N ARG A 110 -15.23 -19.20 1.59
CA ARG A 110 -15.72 -17.84 1.88
C ARG A 110 -15.83 -17.60 3.38
N GLU A 111 -16.34 -18.55 4.15
CA GLU A 111 -16.41 -18.45 5.60
C GLU A 111 -15.02 -18.36 6.23
N PHE A 112 -14.08 -19.16 5.77
CA PHE A 112 -12.67 -19.08 6.19
C PHE A 112 -12.07 -17.71 5.88
N ALA A 113 -12.30 -17.16 4.67
CA ALA A 113 -11.85 -15.84 4.28
C ALA A 113 -12.44 -14.77 5.20
N ARG A 114 -13.74 -14.77 5.44
CA ARG A 114 -14.44 -13.84 6.32
C ARG A 114 -13.90 -13.88 7.76
N ASN A 115 -13.77 -15.06 8.34
CA ASN A 115 -13.29 -15.21 9.72
C ASN A 115 -11.84 -14.75 9.87
N THR A 116 -11.00 -15.06 8.88
CA THR A 116 -9.60 -14.64 8.83
C THR A 116 -9.49 -13.12 8.68
N PHE A 117 -10.28 -12.53 7.79
CA PHE A 117 -10.31 -11.10 7.54
C PHE A 117 -10.74 -10.31 8.79
N ALA A 118 -11.82 -10.76 9.45
CA ALA A 118 -12.31 -10.16 10.70
C ALA A 118 -11.25 -10.22 11.82
N ASP A 119 -10.50 -11.35 11.93
CA ASP A 119 -9.40 -11.45 12.89
C ASP A 119 -8.24 -10.53 12.52
N ASP A 120 -7.88 -10.44 11.25
CA ASP A 120 -6.81 -9.56 10.79
C ASP A 120 -7.13 -8.09 11.04
N LEU A 121 -8.36 -7.64 10.80
CA LEU A 121 -8.78 -6.26 11.10
C LEU A 121 -8.65 -5.95 12.60
N ARG A 122 -9.08 -6.87 13.48
CA ARG A 122 -8.86 -6.70 14.94
C ARG A 122 -7.36 -6.59 15.29
N ARG A 123 -6.52 -7.34 14.61
CA ARG A 123 -5.06 -7.32 14.79
C ARG A 123 -4.44 -6.01 14.31
N MET A 124 -4.99 -5.42 13.26
CA MET A 124 -4.53 -4.13 12.75
C MET A 124 -4.73 -2.98 13.73
N GLU A 125 -5.71 -3.08 14.63
CA GLU A 125 -5.96 -2.05 15.65
C GLU A 125 -4.88 -2.01 16.76
N TYR A 126 -3.93 -2.94 16.77
CA TYR A 126 -2.68 -2.78 17.55
C TYR A 126 -1.73 -1.75 16.95
N THR A 127 -1.84 -1.48 15.65
CA THR A 127 -1.12 -0.41 14.93
C THR A 127 -2.14 0.46 14.21
N PRO A 128 -2.87 1.33 14.95
CA PRO A 128 -4.06 2.00 14.44
C PRO A 128 -3.76 2.96 13.28
N GLY A 129 -4.76 3.18 12.44
CA GLY A 129 -4.71 4.16 11.36
C GLY A 129 -3.85 3.75 10.16
N ASN A 130 -3.50 2.48 10.01
CA ASN A 130 -2.76 1.91 8.89
C ASN A 130 -3.69 1.27 7.85
N TYR A 131 -3.12 0.64 6.83
CA TYR A 131 -3.84 0.03 5.71
C TYR A 131 -3.80 -1.49 5.79
N TYR A 132 -4.87 -2.14 5.35
CA TYR A 132 -4.95 -3.58 5.18
C TYR A 132 -5.35 -3.88 3.74
N ASN A 133 -4.40 -4.36 2.95
CA ASN A 133 -4.53 -4.67 1.54
C ASN A 133 -4.91 -6.14 1.32
N PHE A 134 -5.73 -6.42 0.31
CA PHE A 134 -6.06 -7.79 -0.07
C PHE A 134 -6.38 -7.93 -1.57
N HIS A 135 -6.08 -9.12 -2.11
CA HIS A 135 -6.53 -9.52 -3.43
C HIS A 135 -8.02 -9.84 -3.38
N PRO A 136 -8.86 -9.26 -4.26
CA PRO A 136 -10.29 -9.57 -4.31
C PRO A 136 -10.61 -11.06 -4.49
N GLY A 137 -9.67 -11.83 -5.07
CA GLY A 137 -9.77 -13.27 -5.21
C GLY A 137 -10.20 -13.71 -6.62
N SER A 138 -10.58 -14.97 -6.74
CA SER A 138 -10.90 -15.60 -8.03
C SER A 138 -12.29 -16.22 -8.00
N HIS A 139 -13.14 -15.86 -8.96
CA HIS A 139 -14.54 -16.31 -9.02
C HIS A 139 -14.74 -17.76 -9.50
N VAL A 140 -13.67 -18.44 -9.90
CA VAL A 140 -13.65 -19.87 -10.26
C VAL A 140 -14.87 -20.28 -11.13
N LYS A 141 -15.01 -19.64 -12.29
CA LYS A 141 -16.06 -19.87 -13.30
C LYS A 141 -17.51 -19.49 -12.92
N GLN A 142 -17.75 -18.87 -11.77
CA GLN A 142 -19.10 -18.38 -11.40
C GLN A 142 -19.49 -17.07 -12.10
N GLY A 143 -18.52 -16.38 -12.71
CA GLY A 143 -18.66 -15.04 -13.25
C GLY A 143 -18.23 -13.96 -12.26
N ALA A 144 -17.62 -12.88 -12.77
CA ALA A 144 -17.08 -11.78 -11.97
C ALA A 144 -18.18 -11.09 -11.14
N GLU A 145 -19.37 -10.88 -11.69
CA GLU A 145 -20.50 -10.24 -10.98
C GLU A 145 -20.85 -10.97 -9.67
N LYS A 146 -20.91 -12.30 -9.70
CA LYS A 146 -21.19 -13.09 -8.48
C LYS A 146 -20.04 -13.01 -7.48
N GLY A 147 -18.78 -12.99 -7.96
CA GLY A 147 -17.61 -12.78 -7.13
C GLY A 147 -17.63 -11.40 -6.44
N ILE A 148 -17.98 -10.34 -7.18
CA ILE A 148 -18.13 -8.97 -6.68
C ILE A 148 -19.16 -8.91 -5.54
N VAL A 149 -20.32 -9.57 -5.71
CA VAL A 149 -21.36 -9.65 -4.66
C VAL A 149 -20.81 -10.30 -3.40
N PHE A 150 -20.15 -11.45 -3.50
CA PHE A 150 -19.60 -12.14 -2.33
C PHE A 150 -18.51 -11.36 -1.61
N ILE A 151 -17.65 -10.64 -2.35
CA ILE A 151 -16.63 -9.78 -1.75
C ILE A 151 -17.31 -8.66 -0.94
N ALA A 152 -18.31 -8.00 -1.54
CA ALA A 152 -19.01 -6.90 -0.89
C ALA A 152 -19.81 -7.38 0.35
N GLU A 153 -20.47 -8.53 0.28
CA GLU A 153 -21.16 -9.15 1.42
C GLU A 153 -20.18 -9.40 2.57
N MET A 154 -19.01 -10.02 2.29
CA MET A 154 -17.98 -10.23 3.31
C MET A 154 -17.53 -8.89 3.93
N LEU A 155 -17.26 -7.88 3.11
CA LEU A 155 -16.82 -6.57 3.61
C LEU A 155 -17.89 -5.91 4.49
N ASN A 156 -19.16 -5.98 4.12
CA ASN A 156 -20.28 -5.44 4.90
C ASN A 156 -20.45 -6.15 6.26
N GLU A 157 -20.09 -7.44 6.34
CA GLU A 157 -20.12 -8.18 7.60
C GLU A 157 -18.92 -7.87 8.52
N VAL A 158 -17.73 -7.60 7.97
CA VAL A 158 -16.51 -7.51 8.78
C VAL A 158 -16.05 -6.08 9.07
N LEU A 159 -16.45 -5.09 8.26
CA LEU A 159 -16.11 -3.69 8.50
C LEU A 159 -16.91 -3.12 9.65
N THR A 160 -16.26 -2.42 10.56
CA THR A 160 -16.90 -1.76 11.71
C THR A 160 -16.70 -0.25 11.69
N GLU A 161 -17.56 0.48 12.38
CA GLU A 161 -17.45 1.94 12.51
C GLU A 161 -16.21 2.34 13.29
N GLU A 162 -15.87 1.58 14.33
CA GLU A 162 -14.81 1.88 15.28
C GLU A 162 -13.42 1.61 14.74
N GLN A 163 -13.27 0.75 13.70
CA GLN A 163 -11.95 0.46 13.16
C GLN A 163 -11.28 1.71 12.60
N THR A 164 -9.98 1.83 12.86
CA THR A 164 -9.15 2.90 12.30
C THR A 164 -8.46 2.48 11.00
N THR A 165 -8.41 1.19 10.73
CA THR A 165 -7.80 0.59 9.57
C THR A 165 -8.64 0.83 8.32
N ILE A 166 -8.01 1.33 7.25
CA ILE A 166 -8.63 1.41 5.92
C ILE A 166 -8.27 0.14 5.15
N VAL A 167 -9.28 -0.51 4.59
CA VAL A 167 -9.13 -1.73 3.79
C VAL A 167 -8.92 -1.35 2.33
N LEU A 168 -7.92 -1.94 1.68
CA LEU A 168 -7.56 -1.66 0.30
C LEU A 168 -7.88 -2.86 -0.59
N LEU A 169 -8.66 -2.61 -1.64
CA LEU A 169 -8.79 -3.51 -2.78
C LEU A 169 -7.55 -3.36 -3.67
N GLU A 170 -6.87 -4.43 -3.95
CA GLU A 170 -5.74 -4.40 -4.88
C GLU A 170 -6.22 -4.50 -6.32
N THR A 171 -5.59 -3.74 -7.24
CA THR A 171 -5.75 -3.94 -8.68
C THR A 171 -5.12 -5.27 -9.08
N MET A 172 -5.79 -6.06 -9.92
CA MET A 172 -5.36 -7.39 -10.31
C MET A 172 -5.01 -7.48 -11.80
N SER A 173 -4.12 -8.42 -12.15
CA SER A 173 -3.70 -8.63 -13.53
C SER A 173 -4.75 -9.29 -14.43
N GLY A 174 -5.81 -9.85 -13.84
CA GLY A 174 -6.81 -10.63 -14.57
C GLY A 174 -6.38 -12.05 -14.90
N LYS A 175 -5.41 -12.59 -14.16
CA LYS A 175 -4.94 -13.95 -14.33
C LYS A 175 -6.04 -14.96 -14.03
N GLY A 176 -6.36 -15.79 -15.01
CA GLY A 176 -7.40 -16.81 -14.87
C GLY A 176 -8.79 -16.22 -14.66
N THR A 177 -9.32 -16.29 -13.45
CA THR A 177 -10.66 -15.80 -13.08
C THR A 177 -10.61 -14.81 -11.92
N GLU A 178 -9.53 -14.06 -11.80
CA GLU A 178 -9.38 -13.00 -10.81
C GLU A 178 -10.44 -11.91 -11.00
N VAL A 179 -10.93 -11.38 -9.87
CA VAL A 179 -11.78 -10.19 -9.79
C VAL A 179 -10.90 -8.99 -9.44
N GLY A 180 -11.25 -7.81 -9.96
CA GLY A 180 -10.47 -6.58 -9.74
C GLY A 180 -9.45 -6.29 -10.84
N ARG A 181 -9.59 -6.96 -12.00
CA ARG A 181 -8.73 -6.78 -13.17
C ARG A 181 -8.99 -5.46 -13.91
N SER A 182 -10.13 -4.85 -13.69
CA SER A 182 -10.45 -3.54 -14.23
C SER A 182 -10.93 -2.59 -13.14
N PHE A 183 -10.82 -1.28 -13.39
CA PHE A 183 -11.28 -0.26 -12.45
C PHE A 183 -12.79 -0.34 -12.22
N GLU A 184 -13.56 -0.76 -13.23
CA GLU A 184 -15.00 -0.98 -13.11
C GLU A 184 -15.35 -2.13 -12.16
N GLU A 185 -14.58 -3.23 -12.16
CA GLU A 185 -14.80 -4.33 -11.21
C GLU A 185 -14.53 -3.87 -9.76
N LEU A 186 -13.45 -3.11 -9.53
CA LEU A 186 -13.16 -2.52 -8.22
C LEU A 186 -14.25 -1.53 -7.80
N ARG A 187 -14.69 -0.66 -8.72
CA ARG A 187 -15.78 0.27 -8.49
C ARG A 187 -17.07 -0.46 -8.14
N ALA A 188 -17.39 -1.53 -8.84
CA ALA A 188 -18.58 -2.34 -8.58
C ALA A 188 -18.58 -3.00 -7.19
N ILE A 189 -17.40 -3.37 -6.65
CA ILE A 189 -17.26 -3.81 -5.26
C ILE A 189 -17.50 -2.64 -4.31
N LEU A 190 -16.81 -1.50 -4.53
CA LEU A 190 -16.90 -0.31 -3.66
C LEU A 190 -18.34 0.20 -3.56
N ASP A 191 -19.10 0.22 -4.66
CA ASP A 191 -20.49 0.69 -4.68
C ASP A 191 -21.45 -0.19 -3.86
N ARG A 192 -21.08 -1.44 -3.57
CA ARG A 192 -21.87 -2.38 -2.78
C ARG A 192 -21.46 -2.42 -1.31
N VAL A 193 -20.36 -1.74 -0.95
CA VAL A 193 -19.91 -1.66 0.45
C VAL A 193 -20.60 -0.51 1.15
N GLU A 194 -21.23 -0.79 2.29
CA GLU A 194 -21.96 0.20 3.08
C GLU A 194 -21.02 1.22 3.73
N ARG A 195 -19.90 0.76 4.30
CA ARG A 195 -18.89 1.60 4.96
C ARG A 195 -17.78 2.02 3.99
N GLN A 196 -18.16 2.80 2.99
CA GLN A 196 -17.23 3.23 1.94
C GLN A 196 -16.05 4.06 2.45
N GLU A 197 -16.22 4.77 3.57
CA GLU A 197 -15.17 5.55 4.22
C GLU A 197 -14.04 4.67 4.80
N LYS A 198 -14.29 3.37 4.98
CA LYS A 198 -13.31 2.38 5.43
C LYS A 198 -12.60 1.69 4.26
N MET A 199 -12.91 2.08 3.03
CA MET A 199 -12.39 1.44 1.82
C MET A 199 -11.46 2.37 1.03
N GLY A 200 -10.45 1.76 0.41
CA GLY A 200 -9.57 2.39 -0.57
C GLY A 200 -9.10 1.38 -1.59
N VAL A 201 -8.13 1.79 -2.39
CA VAL A 201 -7.50 0.95 -3.43
C VAL A 201 -5.98 1.00 -3.27
N CYS A 202 -5.35 -0.14 -3.49
CA CYS A 202 -3.92 -0.26 -3.74
C CYS A 202 -3.71 -0.54 -5.23
N LEU A 203 -2.93 0.29 -5.91
CA LEU A 203 -2.58 0.08 -7.30
C LEU A 203 -1.23 -0.64 -7.36
N ASP A 204 -1.21 -1.85 -7.94
CA ASP A 204 0.04 -2.54 -8.27
C ASP A 204 0.43 -2.24 -9.72
N THR A 205 1.65 -1.73 -9.93
CA THR A 205 2.14 -1.33 -11.24
C THR A 205 2.33 -2.51 -12.20
N CYS A 206 2.74 -3.68 -11.68
CA CYS A 206 2.81 -4.91 -12.48
C CYS A 206 1.41 -5.41 -12.86
N HIS A 207 0.46 -5.39 -11.92
CA HIS A 207 -0.90 -5.88 -12.16
C HIS A 207 -1.64 -5.02 -13.19
N VAL A 208 -1.60 -3.69 -13.06
CA VAL A 208 -2.26 -2.83 -14.05
C VAL A 208 -1.62 -2.94 -15.43
N TRP A 209 -0.28 -3.03 -15.52
CA TRP A 209 0.42 -3.28 -16.76
C TRP A 209 0.02 -4.61 -17.40
N ASP A 210 0.09 -5.68 -16.64
CA ASP A 210 -0.33 -7.02 -17.09
C ASP A 210 -1.85 -7.07 -17.38
N GLY A 211 -2.65 -6.20 -16.78
CA GLY A 211 -4.09 -6.02 -17.00
C GLY A 211 -4.46 -5.14 -18.19
N GLY A 212 -3.47 -4.56 -18.90
CA GLY A 212 -3.69 -3.80 -20.13
C GLY A 212 -3.67 -2.27 -19.97
N TYR A 213 -3.35 -1.73 -18.78
CA TYR A 213 -3.19 -0.28 -18.55
C TYR A 213 -1.75 0.15 -18.84
N ASP A 214 -1.55 0.94 -19.89
CA ASP A 214 -0.22 1.36 -20.37
C ASP A 214 0.37 2.50 -19.52
N ILE A 215 0.85 2.17 -18.33
CA ILE A 215 1.54 3.13 -17.43
C ILE A 215 2.92 3.55 -17.94
N VAL A 216 3.42 2.92 -19.00
CA VAL A 216 4.72 3.25 -19.61
C VAL A 216 4.59 4.42 -20.58
N ASN A 217 3.58 4.42 -21.44
CA ASN A 217 3.42 5.43 -22.46
C ASN A 217 2.33 6.48 -22.12
N ASP A 218 1.36 6.12 -21.26
CA ASP A 218 0.19 6.95 -20.92
C ASP A 218 -0.22 6.89 -19.45
N LEU A 219 0.73 7.15 -18.54
CA LEU A 219 0.46 7.18 -17.10
C LEU A 219 -0.66 8.17 -16.74
N ASP A 220 -0.65 9.38 -17.33
CA ASP A 220 -1.66 10.41 -17.08
C ASP A 220 -3.05 9.94 -17.53
N GLY A 221 -3.17 9.27 -18.68
CA GLY A 221 -4.43 8.71 -19.17
C GLY A 221 -4.95 7.59 -18.27
N VAL A 222 -4.08 6.70 -17.81
CA VAL A 222 -4.46 5.64 -16.85
C VAL A 222 -4.96 6.24 -15.54
N LEU A 223 -4.27 7.26 -15.01
CA LEU A 223 -4.70 7.93 -13.77
C LEU A 223 -6.00 8.72 -13.95
N ALA A 224 -6.20 9.36 -15.11
CA ALA A 224 -7.46 10.03 -15.43
C ALA A 224 -8.62 9.04 -15.54
N GLU A 225 -8.39 7.86 -16.10
CA GLU A 225 -9.39 6.79 -16.13
C GLU A 225 -9.70 6.26 -14.73
N PHE A 226 -8.67 6.04 -13.89
CA PHE A 226 -8.84 5.66 -12.48
C PHE A 226 -9.66 6.72 -11.73
N ASP A 227 -9.34 8.00 -11.91
CA ASP A 227 -10.06 9.10 -11.26
C ASP A 227 -11.53 9.15 -11.68
N ARG A 228 -11.79 9.02 -12.96
CA ARG A 228 -13.16 9.02 -13.51
C ARG A 228 -14.01 7.85 -12.99
N ILE A 229 -13.43 6.67 -12.80
CA ILE A 229 -14.17 5.46 -12.43
C ILE A 229 -14.24 5.29 -10.91
N ILE A 230 -13.11 5.44 -10.21
CA ILE A 230 -12.96 5.13 -8.79
C ILE A 230 -12.87 6.40 -7.94
N GLY A 231 -12.11 7.40 -8.41
CA GLY A 231 -11.70 8.59 -7.67
C GLY A 231 -10.28 8.45 -7.12
N LEU A 232 -9.38 9.40 -7.44
CA LEU A 232 -7.99 9.39 -6.95
C LEU A 232 -7.89 9.50 -5.42
N GLU A 233 -8.88 10.08 -4.76
CA GLU A 233 -8.94 10.16 -3.30
C GLU A 233 -9.06 8.79 -2.62
N ARG A 234 -9.47 7.74 -3.36
CA ARG A 234 -9.54 6.36 -2.89
C ARG A 234 -8.23 5.60 -3.06
N LEU A 235 -7.30 6.10 -3.86
CA LEU A 235 -5.97 5.52 -4.00
C LEU A 235 -5.15 5.82 -2.76
N LYS A 236 -4.73 4.78 -2.03
CA LYS A 236 -4.08 4.92 -0.71
C LYS A 236 -2.68 4.36 -0.64
N ALA A 237 -2.34 3.44 -1.53
CA ALA A 237 -1.02 2.81 -1.59
C ALA A 237 -0.70 2.39 -3.02
N ILE A 238 0.59 2.24 -3.30
CA ILE A 238 1.11 1.71 -4.55
C ILE A 238 2.01 0.51 -4.22
N HIS A 239 1.73 -0.64 -4.82
CA HIS A 239 2.72 -1.69 -4.97
C HIS A 239 3.55 -1.36 -6.20
N LEU A 240 4.82 -1.04 -5.99
CA LEU A 240 5.72 -0.55 -7.03
C LEU A 240 6.60 -1.71 -7.53
N ASN A 241 6.15 -2.37 -8.55
CA ASN A 241 6.77 -3.56 -9.11
C ASN A 241 7.01 -3.39 -10.61
N ASP A 242 8.13 -3.91 -11.13
CA ASP A 242 8.32 -4.08 -12.56
C ASP A 242 7.70 -5.42 -13.00
N SER A 243 7.42 -5.62 -14.29
CA SER A 243 6.83 -6.84 -14.81
C SER A 243 7.78 -7.58 -15.75
N LEU A 244 7.85 -8.91 -15.62
CA LEU A 244 8.54 -9.77 -16.60
C LEU A 244 7.79 -9.90 -17.92
N ASN A 245 6.52 -9.50 -17.98
CA ASN A 245 5.64 -9.72 -19.10
C ASN A 245 5.38 -8.45 -19.89
N ASP A 246 4.92 -8.65 -21.13
CA ASP A 246 4.45 -7.55 -21.96
C ASP A 246 3.06 -7.07 -21.50
N LEU A 247 2.68 -5.86 -21.93
CA LEU A 247 1.37 -5.27 -21.68
C LEU A 247 0.24 -6.23 -22.04
N ASP A 248 -0.82 -6.25 -21.21
CA ASP A 248 -2.03 -7.08 -21.44
C ASP A 248 -1.77 -8.59 -21.43
N SER A 249 -0.79 -9.03 -20.67
CA SER A 249 -0.37 -10.44 -20.61
C SER A 249 -1.23 -11.32 -19.68
N HIS A 250 -1.89 -10.73 -18.71
CA HIS A 250 -2.67 -11.39 -17.65
C HIS A 250 -1.89 -12.48 -16.88
N LYS A 251 -0.63 -12.21 -16.51
CA LYS A 251 0.23 -13.25 -15.90
C LYS A 251 0.65 -13.01 -14.46
N ASP A 252 0.86 -11.78 -14.05
CA ASP A 252 1.37 -11.45 -12.71
C ASP A 252 2.72 -12.13 -12.40
N ARG A 253 3.79 -11.50 -12.83
CA ARG A 253 5.17 -11.91 -12.57
C ARG A 253 6.05 -10.69 -12.35
N HIS A 254 6.33 -10.39 -11.09
CA HIS A 254 7.18 -9.26 -10.72
C HIS A 254 8.62 -9.46 -11.20
N ALA A 255 9.21 -8.42 -11.74
CA ALA A 255 10.63 -8.27 -11.99
C ALA A 255 11.26 -7.31 -10.98
N ARG A 256 12.57 -7.32 -10.88
CA ARG A 256 13.31 -6.28 -10.14
C ARG A 256 13.16 -4.94 -10.85
N ILE A 257 13.23 -3.86 -10.07
CA ILE A 257 13.09 -2.50 -10.60
C ILE A 257 14.08 -2.24 -11.73
N GLY A 258 13.56 -1.96 -12.92
CA GLY A 258 14.32 -1.68 -14.13
C GLY A 258 14.84 -2.91 -14.89
N GLU A 259 14.53 -4.13 -14.43
CA GLU A 259 14.90 -5.37 -15.10
C GLU A 259 13.72 -6.00 -15.89
N GLY A 260 12.53 -5.38 -15.84
CA GLY A 260 11.32 -5.83 -16.51
C GLY A 260 10.91 -5.00 -17.72
N LYS A 261 9.65 -5.15 -18.12
CA LYS A 261 9.06 -4.53 -19.31
C LYS A 261 8.50 -3.13 -19.07
N ILE A 262 8.15 -2.81 -17.81
CA ILE A 262 7.76 -1.45 -17.41
C ILE A 262 9.00 -0.55 -17.42
N GLY A 263 10.09 -1.02 -16.82
CA GLY A 263 11.40 -0.37 -16.82
C GLY A 263 11.51 0.79 -15.82
N LEU A 264 12.78 1.10 -15.48
CA LEU A 264 13.10 2.08 -14.44
C LEU A 264 12.49 3.46 -14.69
N GLU A 265 12.57 3.98 -15.92
CA GLU A 265 12.14 5.35 -16.20
C GLU A 265 10.61 5.54 -16.06
N ALA A 266 9.82 4.51 -16.36
CA ALA A 266 8.39 4.54 -16.14
C ALA A 266 8.07 4.52 -14.62
N LEU A 267 8.71 3.63 -13.85
CA LEU A 267 8.54 3.56 -12.41
C LEU A 267 9.04 4.84 -11.70
N VAL A 268 10.08 5.49 -12.22
CA VAL A 268 10.52 6.82 -11.74
C VAL A 268 9.46 7.89 -12.03
N ARG A 269 8.77 7.85 -13.16
CA ARG A 269 7.61 8.75 -13.40
C ARG A 269 6.49 8.50 -12.39
N VAL A 270 6.20 7.23 -12.07
CA VAL A 270 5.16 6.88 -11.07
C VAL A 270 5.47 7.49 -9.71
N ILE A 271 6.69 7.33 -9.17
CA ILE A 271 7.02 7.87 -7.84
C ILE A 271 7.08 9.40 -7.79
N ASN A 272 7.29 10.06 -8.94
CA ASN A 272 7.36 11.52 -9.03
C ASN A 272 6.04 12.17 -9.50
N HIS A 273 5.04 11.37 -9.85
CA HIS A 273 3.76 11.90 -10.33
C HIS A 273 3.04 12.68 -9.21
N PRO A 274 2.58 13.92 -9.47
CA PRO A 274 1.98 14.79 -8.43
C PRO A 274 0.82 14.14 -7.67
N ALA A 275 -0.01 13.33 -8.32
CA ALA A 275 -1.13 12.64 -7.68
C ALA A 275 -0.71 11.42 -6.83
N LEU A 276 0.51 10.89 -7.00
CA LEU A 276 0.95 9.65 -6.38
C LEU A 276 2.04 9.85 -5.33
N ARG A 277 2.87 10.86 -5.46
CA ARG A 277 4.08 11.07 -4.67
C ARG A 277 3.90 11.08 -3.15
N GLU A 278 2.70 11.37 -2.66
CA GLU A 278 2.38 11.37 -1.23
C GLU A 278 1.91 10.01 -0.70
N LEU A 279 1.75 9.01 -1.57
CA LEU A 279 1.33 7.67 -1.19
C LEU A 279 2.52 6.82 -0.70
N PRO A 280 2.28 5.79 0.14
CA PRO A 280 3.29 4.78 0.42
C PRO A 280 3.49 3.86 -0.79
N PHE A 281 4.76 3.66 -1.16
CA PHE A 281 5.21 2.73 -2.21
C PHE A 281 5.81 1.49 -1.56
N ILE A 282 5.32 0.33 -1.94
CA ILE A 282 5.77 -0.96 -1.43
C ILE A 282 6.36 -1.79 -2.56
N LEU A 283 7.59 -2.27 -2.36
CA LEU A 283 8.26 -3.18 -3.27
C LEU A 283 7.94 -4.63 -2.92
N GLU A 284 7.57 -5.41 -3.93
CA GLU A 284 7.35 -6.86 -3.83
C GLU A 284 8.19 -7.62 -4.86
N THR A 285 9.25 -6.98 -5.29
CA THR A 285 10.20 -7.50 -6.27
C THR A 285 10.94 -8.74 -5.74
N PRO A 286 11.40 -9.66 -6.62
CA PRO A 286 12.08 -10.89 -6.19
C PRO A 286 13.50 -10.62 -5.71
N ASN A 287 13.63 -10.04 -4.51
CA ASN A 287 14.88 -9.63 -3.89
C ASN A 287 15.11 -10.26 -2.51
N ASP A 288 16.38 -10.28 -2.13
CA ASP A 288 16.80 -10.38 -0.72
C ASP A 288 16.89 -8.98 -0.07
N ASP A 289 17.19 -8.93 1.23
CA ASP A 289 17.32 -7.68 1.97
C ASP A 289 18.34 -6.70 1.31
N ALA A 290 19.44 -7.22 0.79
CA ALA A 290 20.45 -6.40 0.13
C ALA A 290 19.94 -5.85 -1.22
N GLY A 291 19.13 -6.61 -1.94
CA GLY A 291 18.45 -6.20 -3.17
C GLY A 291 17.44 -5.09 -2.88
N TYR A 292 16.57 -5.28 -1.90
CA TYR A 292 15.62 -4.23 -1.48
C TYR A 292 16.32 -2.94 -1.05
N ALA A 293 17.40 -3.03 -0.26
CA ALA A 293 18.16 -1.84 0.12
C ALA A 293 18.71 -1.08 -1.10
N ARG A 294 19.18 -1.80 -2.14
CA ARG A 294 19.65 -1.17 -3.39
C ARG A 294 18.51 -0.50 -4.16
N GLU A 295 17.37 -1.18 -4.31
CA GLU A 295 16.20 -0.61 -5.02
C GLU A 295 15.64 0.61 -4.29
N ILE A 296 15.51 0.56 -2.97
CA ILE A 296 15.08 1.70 -2.15
C ILE A 296 16.03 2.88 -2.32
N ALA A 297 17.36 2.65 -2.26
CA ALA A 297 18.35 3.69 -2.45
C ALA A 297 18.32 4.27 -3.88
N LEU A 298 18.16 3.41 -4.90
CA LEU A 298 18.01 3.81 -6.30
C LEU A 298 16.82 4.73 -6.49
N LEU A 299 15.61 4.31 -6.04
CA LEU A 299 14.38 5.07 -6.22
C LEU A 299 14.42 6.40 -5.44
N LYS A 300 14.98 6.40 -4.23
CA LYS A 300 15.22 7.65 -3.47
C LYS A 300 16.15 8.62 -4.20
N SER A 301 17.17 8.12 -4.86
CA SER A 301 18.10 8.97 -5.65
C SER A 301 17.47 9.58 -6.91
N ARG A 302 16.32 9.02 -7.35
CA ARG A 302 15.57 9.46 -8.54
C ARG A 302 14.30 10.24 -8.19
N TYR A 303 14.00 10.38 -6.90
CA TYR A 303 12.86 11.16 -6.43
C TYR A 303 13.18 12.65 -6.46
N ILE A 304 12.25 13.45 -6.99
CA ILE A 304 12.36 14.91 -7.11
C ILE A 304 11.65 15.54 -5.93
N GLU A 305 12.39 16.20 -5.03
CA GLU A 305 11.88 16.92 -3.86
C GLU A 305 11.07 18.18 -4.25
#